data_299c93ec386606b02ab6e1ebf5deed60
#
_entry.id   299c93ec386606b02ab6e1ebf5deed60
#
_cell.length_a   1.000
_cell.length_b   1.000
_cell.length_c   1.000
_cell.angle_alpha   90.00
_cell.angle_beta   90.00
_cell.angle_gamma   90.00
#
_symmetry.space_group_name_H-M   'P 1'
#
loop_
_entity.id
_entity.type
_entity.pdbx_description
1 polymer ?
#
loop_
_entity_poly.entity_id
_entity_poly.type
_entity_poly.pdbx_seq_one_letter_code
_entity_poly.pdbx_strand_id
1 'polypeptide(L)'
;MTETRKRLPPEESRLAALEAARLLLIEAGPQAVTLKAVAGRIDRTHANLLNHFGSAAGLQRDLAAHLARTVCATIAEAVRASRAGLGSPREVVDLAFDAFDKEGAGALAS
;
A
#
# COMPACT_ATOMS: atom_id res chain seq x y z
N MET A 1 -2.42 -26.41 -12.55
CA MET A 1 -2.45 -25.48 -12.10
C MET A 1 -1.48 -24.50 -12.30
N THR A 2 -0.58 -24.69 -12.85
CA THR A 2 0.41 -23.74 -13.02
C THR A 2 -0.01 -22.56 -13.78
N GLU A 3 -0.98 -22.69 -14.66
CA GLU A 3 -1.36 -21.55 -15.40
C GLU A 3 -2.03 -20.52 -14.59
N THR A 4 -2.54 -20.88 -13.46
CA THR A 4 -3.24 -19.89 -12.67
C THR A 4 -2.33 -18.80 -12.15
N ARG A 5 -1.05 -19.09 -11.95
CA ARG A 5 -0.22 -18.04 -11.41
C ARG A 5 0.18 -17.03 -12.43
N LYS A 6 -0.02 -17.29 -13.71
CA LYS A 6 0.28 -16.30 -14.68
C LYS A 6 -0.78 -15.29 -14.83
N ARG A 7 -1.99 -15.61 -14.43
CA ARG A 7 -3.08 -14.74 -14.69
C ARG A 7 -3.76 -14.43 -13.39
N LEU A 8 -3.40 -13.36 -12.77
CA LEU A 8 -4.07 -12.89 -11.56
C LEU A 8 -5.40 -12.25 -11.93
N PRO A 9 -6.42 -12.41 -11.08
CA PRO A 9 -7.64 -11.63 -11.25
C PRO A 9 -7.32 -10.14 -11.25
N PRO A 10 -8.14 -9.32 -11.91
CA PRO A 10 -7.86 -7.89 -11.98
C PRO A 10 -7.63 -7.24 -10.61
N GLU A 11 -8.40 -7.65 -9.60
CA GLU A 11 -8.23 -7.07 -8.29
C GLU A 11 -6.89 -7.40 -7.68
N GLU A 12 -6.47 -8.66 -7.83
CA GLU A 12 -5.18 -9.06 -7.28
C GLU A 12 -4.04 -8.41 -8.02
N SER A 13 -4.18 -8.27 -9.32
CA SER A 13 -3.18 -7.59 -10.11
C SER A 13 -3.05 -6.13 -9.68
N ARG A 14 -4.18 -5.48 -9.42
CA ARG A 14 -4.18 -4.11 -8.97
C ARG A 14 -3.52 -3.97 -7.60
N LEU A 15 -3.84 -4.89 -6.68
CA LEU A 15 -3.22 -4.88 -5.36
C LEU A 15 -1.73 -5.14 -5.43
N ALA A 16 -1.30 -6.03 -6.31
CA ALA A 16 0.12 -6.29 -6.49
C ALA A 16 0.83 -5.02 -6.95
N ALA A 17 0.21 -4.27 -7.85
CA ALA A 17 0.79 -3.03 -8.33
C ALA A 17 0.87 -2.00 -7.21
N LEU A 18 -0.17 -1.89 -6.39
CA LEU A 18 -0.16 -0.95 -5.28
C LEU A 18 0.90 -1.31 -4.25
N GLU A 19 1.09 -2.59 -3.97
CA GLU A 19 2.14 -3.02 -3.05
C GLU A 19 3.52 -2.75 -3.62
N ALA A 20 3.71 -2.95 -4.91
CA ALA A 20 4.98 -2.62 -5.54
C ALA A 20 5.24 -1.11 -5.48
N ALA A 21 4.20 -0.33 -5.69
CA ALA A 21 4.32 1.13 -5.60
C ALA A 21 4.68 1.56 -4.18
N ARG A 22 4.08 0.90 -3.19
CA ARG A 22 4.40 1.19 -1.80
C ARG A 22 5.87 0.93 -1.50
N LEU A 23 6.40 -0.18 -1.99
CA LEU A 23 7.80 -0.50 -1.79
C LEU A 23 8.70 0.51 -2.48
N LEU A 24 8.33 0.95 -3.69
CA LEU A 24 9.09 1.97 -4.37
C LEU A 24 9.10 3.28 -3.59
N LEU A 25 7.96 3.63 -3.02
CA LEU A 25 7.86 4.82 -2.21
C LEU A 25 8.83 4.76 -1.02
N ILE A 26 8.87 3.63 -0.35
CA ILE A 26 9.73 3.44 0.80
C ILE A 26 11.21 3.47 0.41
N GLU A 27 11.53 2.83 -0.71
CA GLU A 27 12.92 2.68 -1.13
C GLU A 27 13.50 3.93 -1.75
N ALA A 28 12.71 4.63 -2.57
CA ALA A 28 13.26 5.68 -3.39
C ALA A 28 12.46 6.97 -3.39
N GLY A 29 11.33 7.02 -2.69
CA GLY A 29 10.56 8.24 -2.58
C GLY A 29 9.45 8.36 -3.60
N PRO A 30 8.59 9.39 -3.44
CA PRO A 30 7.40 9.50 -4.28
C PRO A 30 7.69 9.65 -5.77
N GLN A 31 8.78 10.32 -6.12
CA GLN A 31 9.08 10.55 -7.52
C GLN A 31 9.48 9.27 -8.24
N ALA A 32 9.83 8.23 -7.50
CA ALA A 32 10.17 6.95 -8.11
C ALA A 32 8.94 6.10 -8.41
N VAL A 33 7.77 6.50 -7.92
CA VAL A 33 6.55 5.74 -8.11
C VAL A 33 5.95 6.11 -9.45
N THR A 34 6.34 5.38 -10.48
CA THR A 34 5.85 5.59 -11.85
C THR A 34 5.23 4.30 -12.36
N LEU A 35 4.40 4.42 -13.38
CA LEU A 35 3.80 3.23 -13.98
C LEU A 35 4.85 2.27 -14.49
N LYS A 36 5.90 2.81 -15.12
CA LYS A 36 6.94 1.98 -15.69
C LYS A 36 7.70 1.24 -14.60
N ALA A 37 8.04 1.92 -13.51
CA ALA A 37 8.79 1.29 -12.42
C ALA A 37 7.95 0.22 -11.73
N VAL A 38 6.67 0.50 -11.51
CA VAL A 38 5.79 -0.47 -10.90
C VAL A 38 5.60 -1.68 -11.81
N ALA A 39 5.40 -1.43 -13.10
CA ALA A 39 5.23 -2.52 -14.06
C ALA A 39 6.46 -3.43 -14.08
N GLY A 40 7.64 -2.85 -14.01
CA GLY A 40 8.86 -3.64 -13.98
C GLY A 40 8.97 -4.50 -12.73
N ARG A 41 8.47 -3.98 -11.62
CA ARG A 41 8.55 -4.73 -10.38
C ARG A 41 7.65 -5.95 -10.33
N ILE A 42 6.49 -5.86 -10.95
CA ILE A 42 5.53 -6.97 -10.90
C ILE A 42 5.47 -7.74 -12.21
N ASP A 43 6.42 -7.47 -13.11
CA ASP A 43 6.50 -8.19 -14.38
C ASP A 43 5.21 -8.04 -15.18
N ARG A 44 4.72 -6.82 -15.27
CA ARG A 44 3.56 -6.49 -16.08
C ARG A 44 3.96 -5.41 -17.08
N THR A 45 3.12 -5.19 -18.08
CA THR A 45 3.40 -4.17 -19.06
C THR A 45 2.90 -2.81 -18.59
N HIS A 46 3.49 -1.76 -19.13
CA HIS A 46 3.04 -0.40 -18.87
C HIS A 46 1.57 -0.24 -19.27
N ALA A 47 1.18 -0.85 -20.39
CA ALA A 47 -0.22 -0.79 -20.83
C ALA A 47 -1.16 -1.45 -19.84
N ASN A 48 -0.71 -2.53 -19.21
CA ASN A 48 -1.53 -3.19 -18.20
C ASN A 48 -1.83 -2.24 -17.04
N LEU A 49 -0.81 -1.52 -16.59
CA LEU A 49 -1.01 -0.58 -15.49
C LEU A 49 -1.85 0.61 -15.90
N LEU A 50 -1.73 1.07 -17.13
CA LEU A 50 -2.59 2.12 -17.61
C LEU A 50 -4.05 1.71 -17.60
N ASN A 51 -4.33 0.44 -17.92
CA ASN A 51 -5.70 -0.06 -17.85
C ASN A 51 -6.24 -0.04 -16.43
N HIS A 52 -5.39 -0.31 -15.45
CA HIS A 52 -5.84 -0.33 -14.06
C HIS A 52 -6.00 1.07 -13.47
N PHE A 53 -5.08 1.97 -13.77
CA PHE A 53 -5.01 3.24 -13.07
C PHE A 53 -5.27 4.46 -13.94
N GLY A 54 -5.21 4.30 -15.23
CA GLY A 54 -5.49 5.38 -16.16
C GLY A 54 -4.32 6.30 -16.43
N SER A 55 -3.50 6.58 -15.43
CA SER A 55 -2.37 7.49 -15.57
C SER A 55 -1.46 7.33 -14.36
N ALA A 56 -0.30 7.96 -14.41
CA ALA A 56 0.58 7.98 -13.24
C ALA A 56 -0.09 8.69 -12.07
N ALA A 57 -0.83 9.75 -12.33
CA ALA A 57 -1.55 10.44 -11.27
C ALA A 57 -2.60 9.54 -10.66
N GLY A 58 -3.27 8.73 -11.48
CA GLY A 58 -4.23 7.77 -10.98
C GLY A 58 -3.59 6.72 -10.09
N LEU A 59 -2.41 6.25 -10.48
CA LEU A 59 -1.67 5.31 -9.65
C LEU A 59 -1.33 5.92 -8.29
N GLN A 60 -0.83 7.15 -8.29
CA GLN A 60 -0.44 7.79 -7.03
C GLN A 60 -1.64 8.06 -6.15
N ARG A 61 -2.77 8.46 -6.73
CA ARG A 61 -3.98 8.67 -5.97
C ARG A 61 -4.48 7.37 -5.36
N ASP A 62 -4.46 6.29 -6.13
CA ASP A 62 -4.90 5.00 -5.62
C ASP A 62 -3.95 4.46 -4.57
N LEU A 63 -2.66 4.72 -4.72
CA LEU A 63 -1.69 4.33 -3.71
C LEU A 63 -1.96 5.07 -2.40
N ALA A 64 -2.21 6.37 -2.47
CA ALA A 64 -2.51 7.14 -1.27
C ALA A 64 -3.76 6.59 -0.58
N ALA A 65 -4.79 6.26 -1.35
CA ALA A 65 -6.00 5.70 -0.78
C ALA A 65 -5.74 4.32 -0.17
N HIS A 66 -4.92 3.53 -0.82
CA HIS A 66 -4.56 2.21 -0.30
C HIS A 66 -3.85 2.32 1.04
N LEU A 67 -2.88 3.22 1.13
CA LEU A 67 -2.15 3.43 2.37
C LEU A 67 -3.08 3.95 3.47
N ALA A 68 -3.96 4.88 3.12
CA ALA A 68 -4.89 5.42 4.09
C ALA A 68 -5.81 4.34 4.64
N ARG A 69 -6.31 3.47 3.76
CA ARG A 69 -7.18 2.38 4.21
C ARG A 69 -6.44 1.42 5.13
N THR A 70 -5.19 1.12 4.81
CA THR A 70 -4.40 0.20 5.64
C THR A 70 -4.15 0.80 7.02
N VAL A 71 -3.79 2.08 7.08
CA VAL A 71 -3.54 2.74 8.36
C VAL A 71 -4.84 2.83 9.15
N CYS A 72 -5.94 3.19 8.49
CA CYS A 72 -7.23 3.29 9.18
C CYS A 72 -7.66 1.95 9.74
N ALA A 73 -7.46 0.87 8.99
CA ALA A 73 -7.82 -0.46 9.47
C ALA A 73 -7.01 -0.81 10.71
N THR A 74 -5.73 -0.48 10.72
CA THR A 74 -4.87 -0.77 11.87
C THR A 74 -5.31 0.04 13.08
N ILE A 75 -5.65 1.31 12.88
CA ILE A 75 -6.12 2.15 13.97
C ILE A 75 -7.44 1.62 14.50
N ALA A 76 -8.34 1.19 13.62
CA ALA A 76 -9.62 0.65 14.07
C ALA A 76 -9.41 -0.62 14.91
N GLU A 77 -8.45 -1.46 14.54
CA GLU A 77 -8.14 -2.62 15.33
C GLU A 77 -7.64 -2.23 16.72
N ALA A 78 -6.76 -1.23 16.78
CA ALA A 78 -6.22 -0.76 18.05
C ALA A 78 -7.33 -0.20 18.93
N VAL A 79 -8.25 0.55 18.33
CA VAL A 79 -9.38 1.11 19.09
C VAL A 79 -10.27 -0.02 19.64
N ARG A 80 -10.55 -1.02 18.83
CA ARG A 80 -11.36 -2.15 19.29
C ARG A 80 -10.67 -2.88 20.43
N ALA A 81 -9.37 -3.08 20.33
CA ALA A 81 -8.63 -3.73 21.38
C ALA A 81 -8.69 -2.92 22.68
N SER A 82 -8.58 -1.59 22.56
CA SER A 82 -8.67 -0.72 23.73
C SER A 82 -10.03 -0.80 24.38
N ARG A 83 -11.09 -0.81 23.55
CA ARG A 83 -12.45 -0.88 24.08
C ARG A 83 -12.70 -2.20 24.78
N ALA A 84 -12.05 -3.25 24.34
CA ALA A 84 -12.19 -4.56 24.99
C ALA A 84 -11.36 -4.65 26.26
N GLY A 85 -10.68 -3.58 26.65
CA GLY A 85 -9.89 -3.60 27.85
C GLY A 85 -8.51 -4.21 27.69
N LEU A 86 -8.07 -4.34 26.45
CA LEU A 86 -6.81 -5.00 26.17
C LEU A 86 -5.61 -4.06 26.14
N GLY A 87 -5.85 -2.76 26.31
CA GLY A 87 -4.74 -1.83 26.31
C GLY A 87 -5.15 -0.47 26.83
N SER A 88 -4.15 0.34 27.17
CA SER A 88 -4.39 1.69 27.63
C SER A 88 -4.43 2.62 26.41
N PRO A 89 -4.93 3.86 26.60
CA PRO A 89 -4.89 4.82 25.50
C PRO A 89 -3.49 5.07 24.98
N ARG A 90 -2.49 5.00 25.85
CA ARG A 90 -1.12 5.17 25.42
C ARG A 90 -0.70 4.04 24.48
N GLU A 91 -1.09 2.81 24.79
CA GLU A 91 -0.77 1.68 23.94
C GLU A 91 -1.44 1.80 22.58
N VAL A 92 -2.65 2.35 22.55
CA VAL A 92 -3.32 2.56 21.29
C VAL A 92 -2.54 3.55 20.43
N VAL A 93 -2.05 4.62 21.04
CA VAL A 93 -1.27 5.60 20.32
C VAL A 93 0.02 4.98 19.79
N ASP A 94 0.68 4.18 20.63
CA ASP A 94 1.92 3.53 20.20
C ASP A 94 1.68 2.60 19.02
N LEU A 95 0.57 1.85 19.05
CA LEU A 95 0.23 0.98 17.94
C LEU A 95 -0.01 1.77 16.65
N ALA A 96 -0.65 2.91 16.78
CA ALA A 96 -0.90 3.75 15.61
C ALA A 96 0.40 4.28 15.01
N PHE A 97 1.33 4.69 15.85
CA PHE A 97 2.62 5.15 15.35
C PHE A 97 3.40 4.01 14.71
N ASP A 98 3.34 2.83 15.30
CA ASP A 98 4.02 1.68 14.75
C ASP A 98 3.45 1.33 13.38
N ALA A 99 2.14 1.41 13.22
CA ALA A 99 1.52 1.15 11.94
C ALA A 99 1.97 2.16 10.89
N PHE A 100 2.11 3.42 11.27
CA PHE A 100 2.60 4.45 10.38
C PHE A 100 3.98 4.12 9.87
N ASP A 101 4.86 3.71 10.77
CA ASP A 101 6.22 3.35 10.37
C ASP A 101 6.21 2.18 9.40
N LYS A 102 5.41 1.18 9.69
CA LYS A 102 5.36 -0.01 8.85
C LYS A 102 4.82 0.30 7.46
N GLU A 103 3.95 1.30 7.35
CA GLU A 103 3.36 1.64 6.06
C GLU A 103 4.18 2.66 5.30
N GLY A 104 5.35 3.02 5.81
CA GLY A 104 6.23 3.89 5.08
C GLY A 104 6.19 5.35 5.44
N ALA A 105 5.37 5.73 6.41
CA ALA A 105 5.31 7.13 6.80
C ALA A 105 6.65 7.63 7.34
N GLY A 106 7.37 6.74 8.03
CA GLY A 106 8.68 7.09 8.52
C GLY A 106 9.66 7.38 7.40
N ALA A 107 9.54 6.65 6.30
CA ALA A 107 10.41 6.88 5.16
C ALA A 107 10.16 8.26 4.55
N LEU A 108 8.92 8.71 4.57
CA LEU A 108 8.61 10.04 4.06
C LEU A 108 9.14 11.13 4.99
N ALA A 109 9.17 10.85 6.26
CA ALA A 109 9.66 11.81 7.23
C ALA A 109 11.18 11.90 7.25
N SER A 110 11.83 10.84 6.83
CA SER A 110 13.28 10.89 6.81
C SER A 110 13.79 11.56 5.56
#